data_d75b6a3c2764dca4cd54a8c00f77c7e5
#
_entry.id   d75b6a3c2764dca4cd54a8c00f77c7e5
#
_cell.length_a   1.000
_cell.length_b   1.000
_cell.length_c   1.000
_cell.angle_alpha   90.00
_cell.angle_beta   90.00
_cell.angle_gamma   90.00
#
_symmetry.space_group_name_H-M   'P 1'
#
loop_
_entity.id
_entity.type
_entity.pdbx_description
1 polymer ?
#
loop_
_entity_poly.entity_id
_entity_poly.type
_entity_poly.pdbx_seq_one_letter_code
_entity_poly.pdbx_strand_id
1 'polypeptide(L)'
;MDNYSRAGILADIYGSLLTEKQFDTLCLYLYEDCSLYEISEKMGVTRQAAHDIIKRSLNLLEDYEEKLGIYSKLLVNRDNENKIKDMLLENRIDEALTVLHEIVEN
;
A
#
# COMPACT_ATOMS: atom_id res chain seq x y z
N MET A 1 8.57 -4.85 8.40
CA MET A 1 7.36 -5.08 7.62
C MET A 1 7.71 -5.93 6.41
N ASP A 2 7.04 -7.02 6.20
CA ASP A 2 7.33 -7.89 5.08
C ASP A 2 6.75 -7.35 3.77
N ASN A 3 7.16 -7.94 2.63
CA ASN A 3 6.70 -7.53 1.31
C ASN A 3 5.19 -7.72 1.12
N TYR A 4 4.60 -8.65 1.85
CA TYR A 4 3.18 -8.94 1.82
C TYR A 4 2.37 -7.76 2.36
N SER A 5 2.79 -7.22 3.50
CA SER A 5 2.13 -6.05 4.10
C SER A 5 2.22 -4.83 3.20
N ARG A 6 3.37 -4.60 2.57
CA ARG A 6 3.54 -3.51 1.61
C ARG A 6 2.60 -3.69 0.43
N ALA A 7 2.54 -4.88 -0.16
CA ALA A 7 1.67 -5.15 -1.30
C ALA A 7 0.19 -4.91 -0.96
N GLY A 8 -0.25 -5.31 0.23
CA GLY A 8 -1.60 -5.07 0.70
C GLY A 8 -1.94 -3.59 0.80
N ILE A 9 -1.02 -2.79 1.34
CA ILE A 9 -1.20 -1.33 1.44
C ILE A 9 -1.27 -0.70 0.05
N LEU A 10 -0.37 -1.07 -0.86
CA LEU A 10 -0.38 -0.55 -2.22
C LEU A 10 -1.66 -0.96 -2.97
N ALA A 11 -2.17 -2.17 -2.73
CA ALA A 11 -3.44 -2.61 -3.30
C ALA A 11 -4.62 -1.79 -2.78
N ASP A 12 -4.62 -1.41 -1.50
CA ASP A 12 -5.65 -0.54 -0.94
C ASP A 12 -5.63 0.85 -1.59
N ILE A 13 -4.43 1.39 -1.85
CA ILE A 13 -4.27 2.73 -2.42
C ILE A 13 -4.56 2.74 -3.92
N TYR A 14 -3.98 1.80 -4.67
CA TYR A 14 -3.96 1.82 -6.13
C TYR A 14 -4.82 0.75 -6.80
N GLY A 15 -5.49 -0.11 -6.02
CA GLY A 15 -6.23 -1.25 -6.56
C GLY A 15 -7.28 -0.86 -7.59
N SER A 16 -7.92 0.30 -7.44
CA SER A 16 -8.91 0.79 -8.38
C SER A 16 -8.34 1.11 -9.77
N LEU A 17 -7.02 1.22 -9.90
CA LEU A 17 -6.34 1.45 -11.16
C LEU A 17 -6.02 0.15 -11.91
N LEU A 18 -6.19 -0.99 -11.26
CA LEU A 18 -6.05 -2.30 -11.89
C LEU A 18 -7.32 -2.67 -12.65
N THR A 19 -7.22 -3.59 -13.60
CA THR A 19 -8.43 -4.18 -14.19
C THR A 19 -9.18 -4.99 -13.12
N GLU A 20 -10.48 -5.20 -13.31
CA GLU A 20 -11.28 -6.01 -12.39
C GLU A 20 -10.66 -7.40 -12.19
N LYS A 21 -10.23 -8.06 -13.26
CA LYS A 21 -9.60 -9.37 -13.19
C LYS A 21 -8.30 -9.35 -12.38
N GLN A 22 -7.46 -8.34 -12.61
CA GLN A 22 -6.23 -8.17 -11.85
C GLN A 22 -6.51 -7.93 -10.37
N PHE A 23 -7.44 -7.05 -10.07
CA PHE A 23 -7.79 -6.72 -8.70
C PHE A 23 -8.38 -7.92 -7.96
N ASP A 24 -9.34 -8.61 -8.57
CA ASP A 24 -9.99 -9.77 -7.95
C ASP A 24 -8.99 -10.89 -7.69
N THR A 25 -8.12 -11.17 -8.66
CA THR A 25 -7.07 -12.18 -8.51
C THR A 25 -6.10 -11.83 -7.40
N LEU A 26 -5.69 -10.57 -7.36
CA LEU A 26 -4.76 -10.08 -6.34
C LEU A 26 -5.37 -10.13 -4.94
N CYS A 27 -6.66 -9.83 -4.80
CA CYS A 27 -7.37 -9.92 -3.52
C CYS A 27 -7.40 -11.35 -2.98
N LEU A 28 -7.60 -12.33 -3.83
CA LEU A 28 -7.54 -13.73 -3.41
C LEU A 28 -6.18 -14.10 -2.85
N TYR A 29 -5.12 -13.56 -3.44
CA TYR A 29 -3.76 -13.81 -3.01
C TYR A 29 -3.41 -13.06 -1.71
N LEU A 30 -3.72 -11.76 -1.64
CA LEU A 30 -3.29 -10.90 -0.54
C LEU A 30 -4.19 -10.98 0.69
N TYR A 31 -5.50 -11.03 0.50
CA TYR A 31 -6.46 -10.91 1.60
C TYR A 31 -7.07 -12.24 2.03
N GLU A 32 -7.22 -13.16 1.09
CA GLU A 32 -7.83 -14.47 1.38
C GLU A 32 -6.80 -15.59 1.50
N ASP A 33 -5.53 -15.27 1.33
CA ASP A 33 -4.41 -16.22 1.49
C ASP A 33 -4.58 -17.49 0.67
N CYS A 34 -5.12 -17.37 -0.54
CA CYS A 34 -5.33 -18.51 -1.43
C CYS A 34 -4.03 -18.96 -2.08
N SER A 35 -3.89 -20.26 -2.27
CA SER A 35 -2.80 -20.83 -3.07
C SER A 35 -3.02 -20.54 -4.56
N LEU A 36 -1.99 -20.69 -5.39
CA LEU A 36 -2.12 -20.55 -6.83
C LEU A 36 -3.15 -21.51 -7.40
N TYR A 37 -3.21 -22.74 -6.89
CA TYR A 37 -4.21 -23.71 -7.30
C TYR A 37 -5.62 -23.22 -6.99
N GLU A 38 -5.85 -22.75 -5.77
CA GLU A 38 -7.15 -22.23 -5.37
C GLU A 38 -7.57 -21.02 -6.21
N ILE A 39 -6.63 -20.12 -6.50
CA ILE A 39 -6.87 -18.95 -7.34
C ILE A 39 -7.23 -19.40 -8.76
N SER A 40 -6.48 -20.34 -9.31
CA SER A 40 -6.76 -20.85 -10.67
C SER A 40 -8.17 -21.44 -10.78
N GLU A 41 -8.59 -22.18 -9.75
CA GLU A 41 -9.93 -22.76 -9.70
C GLU A 41 -11.02 -21.67 -9.62
N LYS A 42 -10.84 -20.70 -8.72
CA LYS A 42 -11.83 -19.65 -8.50
C LYS A 42 -11.95 -18.70 -9.69
N MET A 43 -10.84 -18.40 -10.35
CA MET A 43 -10.82 -17.46 -11.46
C MET A 43 -11.02 -18.13 -12.83
N GLY A 44 -11.04 -19.47 -12.88
CA GLY A 44 -11.20 -20.20 -14.13
C GLY A 44 -10.00 -20.04 -15.08
N VAL A 45 -8.80 -19.96 -14.55
CA VAL A 45 -7.56 -19.83 -15.31
C VAL A 45 -6.57 -20.91 -14.92
N THR A 46 -5.49 -21.08 -15.68
CA THR A 46 -4.42 -21.99 -15.31
C THR A 46 -3.62 -21.45 -14.13
N ARG A 47 -2.88 -22.33 -13.44
CA ARG A 47 -1.99 -21.90 -12.33
C ARG A 47 -0.94 -20.92 -12.84
N GLN A 48 -0.39 -21.17 -14.02
CA GLN A 48 0.60 -20.25 -14.61
C GLN A 48 -0.03 -18.90 -14.93
N ALA A 49 -1.25 -18.87 -15.47
CA ALA A 49 -1.96 -17.63 -15.72
C ALA A 49 -2.24 -16.87 -14.43
N ALA A 50 -2.66 -17.56 -13.37
CA ALA A 50 -2.87 -16.94 -12.05
C ALA A 50 -1.58 -16.30 -11.52
N HIS A 51 -0.46 -17.02 -11.62
CA HIS A 51 0.85 -16.51 -11.21
C HIS A 51 1.21 -15.24 -12.00
N ASP A 52 1.01 -15.26 -13.31
CA ASP A 52 1.34 -14.12 -14.18
C ASP A 52 0.47 -12.90 -13.88
N ILE A 53 -0.82 -13.10 -13.63
CA ILE A 53 -1.73 -12.02 -13.26
C ILE A 53 -1.29 -11.38 -11.96
N ILE A 54 -0.97 -12.17 -10.94
CA ILE A 54 -0.49 -11.68 -9.64
C ILE A 54 0.80 -10.89 -9.83
N LYS A 55 1.77 -11.45 -10.54
CA LYS A 55 3.06 -10.80 -10.75
C LYS A 55 2.92 -9.46 -11.46
N ARG A 56 2.11 -9.41 -12.54
CA ARG A 56 1.85 -8.17 -13.27
C ARG A 56 1.15 -7.14 -12.41
N SER A 57 0.17 -7.58 -11.62
CA SER A 57 -0.58 -6.69 -10.74
C SER A 57 0.33 -6.07 -9.68
N LEU A 58 1.19 -6.87 -9.05
CA LEU A 58 2.16 -6.39 -8.07
C LEU A 58 3.14 -5.39 -8.69
N ASN A 59 3.61 -5.65 -9.90
CA ASN A 59 4.52 -4.75 -10.61
C ASN A 59 3.82 -3.42 -10.95
N LEU A 60 2.56 -3.46 -11.36
CA LEU A 60 1.78 -2.24 -11.63
C LEU A 60 1.61 -1.39 -10.38
N LEU A 61 1.34 -2.01 -9.23
CA LEU A 61 1.22 -1.29 -7.96
C LEU A 61 2.53 -0.56 -7.63
N GLU A 62 3.67 -1.21 -7.80
CA GLU A 62 4.97 -0.58 -7.56
C GLU A 62 5.25 0.53 -8.57
N ASP A 63 4.87 0.37 -9.83
CA ASP A 63 5.01 1.41 -10.84
C ASP A 63 4.18 2.65 -10.50
N TYR A 64 2.96 2.46 -10.01
CA TYR A 64 2.11 3.56 -9.57
C TYR A 64 2.72 4.29 -8.37
N GLU A 65 3.25 3.54 -7.41
CA GLU A 65 3.90 4.14 -6.24
C GLU A 65 5.15 4.92 -6.65
N GLU A 66 5.95 4.40 -7.57
CA GLU A 66 7.13 5.11 -8.08
C GLU A 66 6.74 6.45 -8.70
N LYS A 67 5.64 6.50 -9.43
CA LYS A 67 5.17 7.71 -10.11
C LYS A 67 4.43 8.68 -9.18
N LEU A 68 3.62 8.17 -8.28
CA LEU A 68 2.68 8.99 -7.50
C LEU A 68 3.16 9.24 -6.06
N GLY A 69 3.86 8.27 -5.46
CA GLY A 69 4.43 8.42 -4.13
C GLY A 69 3.43 8.62 -3.00
N ILE A 70 2.19 8.15 -3.15
CA ILE A 70 1.13 8.35 -2.14
C ILE A 70 1.47 7.64 -0.84
N TYR A 71 1.95 6.40 -0.90
CA TYR A 71 2.33 5.65 0.28
C TYR A 71 3.50 6.32 1.01
N SER A 72 4.52 6.77 0.26
CA SER A 72 5.66 7.48 0.83
C SER A 72 5.22 8.73 1.58
N LYS A 73 4.27 9.49 1.02
CA LYS A 73 3.72 10.69 1.67
C LYS A 73 2.94 10.34 2.93
N LEU A 74 2.17 9.26 2.92
CA LEU A 74 1.43 8.80 4.09
C LEU A 74 2.38 8.42 5.23
N LEU A 75 3.49 7.76 4.92
CA LEU A 75 4.50 7.41 5.92
C LEU A 75 5.14 8.63 6.54
N VAL A 76 5.51 9.63 5.73
CA VAL A 76 6.09 10.88 6.23
C VAL A 76 5.11 11.61 7.14
N ASN A 77 3.86 11.71 6.75
CA ASN A 77 2.82 12.37 7.55
C ASN A 77 2.60 11.65 8.88
N ARG A 78 2.61 10.32 8.89
CA ARG A 78 2.47 9.52 10.11
C ARG A 78 3.65 9.76 11.06
N ASP A 79 4.88 9.80 10.52
CA ASP A 79 6.06 10.09 11.32
C ASP A 79 6.00 11.49 11.92
N ASN A 80 5.55 12.48 11.16
CA ASN A 80 5.37 13.84 11.62
C ASN A 80 4.31 13.93 12.73
N GLU A 81 3.20 13.24 12.57
CA GLU A 81 2.16 13.16 13.60
C GLU A 81 2.71 12.59 14.89
N ASN A 82 3.50 11.52 14.83
CA ASN A 82 4.12 10.89 15.99
C ASN A 82 5.13 11.83 16.65
N LYS A 83 5.92 12.55 15.86
CA LYS A 83 6.86 13.56 16.39
C LYS A 83 6.13 14.68 17.13
N ILE A 84 5.05 15.18 16.55
CA ILE A 84 4.23 16.21 17.17
C ILE A 84 3.67 15.70 18.51
N LYS A 85 3.14 14.50 18.52
CA LYS A 85 2.58 13.88 19.70
C LYS A 85 3.62 13.76 20.81
N ASP A 86 4.84 13.30 20.48
CA ASP A 86 5.93 13.17 21.42
C ASP A 86 6.38 14.54 21.97
N MET A 87 6.46 15.54 21.10
CA MET A 87 6.82 16.89 21.49
C MET A 87 5.80 17.51 22.45
N LEU A 88 4.52 17.29 22.21
CA LEU A 88 3.45 17.75 23.09
C LEU A 88 3.52 17.06 24.46
N LEU A 89 3.81 15.76 24.48
CA LEU A 89 3.98 15.01 25.72
C LEU A 89 5.19 15.49 26.54
N GLU A 90 6.22 15.96 25.85
CA GLU A 90 7.43 16.53 26.47
C GLU A 90 7.31 18.04 26.75
N ASN A 91 6.15 18.62 26.49
CA ASN A 91 5.90 20.06 26.70
C ASN A 91 6.73 20.95 25.77
N ARG A 92 7.02 20.47 24.55
CA ARG A 92 7.81 21.17 23.52
C ARG A 92 6.89 21.75 22.45
N ILE A 93 6.04 22.68 22.85
CA ILE A 93 4.96 23.22 21.99
C ILE A 93 5.51 23.94 20.76
N ASP A 94 6.56 24.75 20.92
CA ASP A 94 7.13 25.51 19.81
C ASP A 94 7.67 24.59 18.70
N GLU A 95 8.32 23.50 19.09
CA GLU A 95 8.84 22.52 18.14
C GLU A 95 7.70 21.78 17.43
N ALA A 96 6.64 21.43 18.17
CA ALA A 96 5.45 20.80 17.59
C ALA A 96 4.78 21.71 16.55
N LEU A 97 4.67 23.01 16.85
CA LEU A 97 4.11 23.99 15.91
C LEU A 97 4.96 24.09 14.65
N THR A 98 6.28 24.01 14.75
CA THR A 98 7.18 24.03 13.61
C THR A 98 6.90 22.83 12.69
N VAL A 99 6.76 21.63 13.26
CA VAL A 99 6.48 20.41 12.47
C VAL A 99 5.12 20.49 11.81
N LEU A 100 4.10 20.96 12.54
CA LEU A 100 2.76 21.15 11.96
C LEU A 100 2.79 22.13 10.79
N HIS A 101 3.55 23.19 10.88
CA HIS A 101 3.69 24.20 9.84
C HIS A 101 4.28 23.58 8.56
N GLU A 102 5.31 22.75 8.71
CA GLU A 102 5.91 22.04 7.59
C GLU A 102 4.93 21.10 6.89
N ILE A 103 4.07 20.41 7.65
CA ILE A 103 3.04 19.53 7.08
C ILE A 103 2.05 20.34 6.25
N VAL A 104 1.59 21.47 6.76
CA VAL A 104 0.60 22.31 6.10
C VAL A 104 1.15 22.93 4.81
N GLU A 105 2.43 23.32 4.80
CA GLU A 105 3.05 23.94 3.62
C GLU A 105 3.42 22.95 2.51
N ASN A 106 3.47 21.68 2.81
CA ASN A 106 3.73 20.63 1.84
C ASN A 106 2.44 20.04 1.33
#